data_0c6e5ef1befec656e69c5b78565137e1
#
_entry.id   0c6e5ef1befec656e69c5b78565137e1
#
_cell.length_a   1.000
_cell.length_b   1.000
_cell.length_c   1.000
_cell.angle_alpha   90.00
_cell.angle_beta   90.00
_cell.angle_gamma   90.00
#
_symmetry.space_group_name_H-M   'P 1'
#
loop_
_entity.id
_entity.type
_entity.pdbx_description
1 polymer ?
#
loop_
_entity_poly.entity_id
_entity_poly.type
_entity_poly.pdbx_seq_one_letter_code
_entity_poly.pdbx_strand_id
1 'polypeptide(L)'
;MLVAITADYPTYSAARDHLKEVLDASASGRSVTIGRDGDLSAVVSVDRLRAYFHSTVSPRVQILREDGHVVALMQDRPFVSEGADVSDALADLVLSLREYAEDWEARLHHAPNHEQAWALVQLVALSTDDELLDWFDHGGE
;
A
#
# COMPACT_ATOMS: atom_id res chain seq x y z
N MET A 1 -1.30 6.49 32.97
CA MET A 1 -1.86 7.75 32.47
C MET A 1 -2.08 7.64 30.96
N LEU A 2 -3.25 8.01 30.49
CA LEU A 2 -3.53 8.05 29.05
C LEU A 2 -3.08 9.38 28.48
N VAL A 3 -2.42 9.35 27.31
CA VAL A 3 -1.99 10.54 26.59
C VAL A 3 -2.85 10.65 25.32
N ALA A 4 -3.57 11.75 25.18
CA ALA A 4 -4.33 12.02 23.98
C ALA A 4 -3.39 12.60 22.90
N ILE A 5 -3.64 12.23 21.64
CA ILE A 5 -2.92 12.81 20.52
C ILE A 5 -3.47 14.21 20.28
N THR A 6 -2.58 15.21 20.29
CA THR A 6 -2.95 16.58 19.93
C THR A 6 -2.60 16.81 18.46
N ALA A 7 -3.59 17.21 17.66
CA ALA A 7 -3.37 17.51 16.26
C ALA A 7 -2.47 18.73 16.06
N ASP A 8 -1.53 18.64 15.10
CA ASP A 8 -0.71 19.79 14.70
C ASP A 8 -1.62 20.93 14.18
N TYR A 9 -2.64 20.55 13.41
CA TYR A 9 -3.67 21.47 12.92
C TYR A 9 -5.04 20.96 13.37
N PRO A 10 -5.62 21.56 14.40
CA PRO A 10 -6.88 21.04 14.99
C PRO A 10 -8.10 21.18 14.09
N THR A 11 -8.03 22.01 13.04
CA THR A 11 -9.14 22.23 12.12
C THR A 11 -8.69 22.13 10.66
N TYR A 12 -9.64 21.81 9.79
CA TYR A 12 -9.43 21.81 8.35
C TYR A 12 -8.94 23.18 7.85
N SER A 13 -9.56 24.26 8.33
CA SER A 13 -9.21 25.62 7.90
C SER A 13 -7.77 25.98 8.24
N ALA A 14 -7.30 25.60 9.43
CA ALA A 14 -5.92 25.85 9.86
C ALA A 14 -4.93 25.10 8.95
N ALA A 15 -5.21 23.83 8.63
CA ALA A 15 -4.35 23.05 7.74
C ALA A 15 -4.34 23.65 6.33
N ARG A 16 -5.50 24.03 5.81
CA ARG A 16 -5.61 24.64 4.49
C ARG A 16 -4.78 25.92 4.38
N ASP A 17 -4.84 26.76 5.39
CA ASP A 17 -4.11 28.04 5.39
C ASP A 17 -2.59 27.85 5.53
N HIS A 18 -2.14 26.65 5.94
CA HIS A 18 -0.73 26.31 6.15
C HIS A 18 -0.30 25.07 5.32
N LEU A 19 -0.97 24.85 4.19
CA LEU A 19 -0.74 23.64 3.40
C LEU A 19 0.71 23.49 2.93
N LYS A 20 1.37 24.60 2.58
CA LYS A 20 2.78 24.57 2.19
C LYS A 20 3.65 24.03 3.34
N GLU A 21 3.43 24.50 4.56
CA GLU A 21 4.16 24.06 5.75
C GLU A 21 3.89 22.58 6.06
N VAL A 22 2.64 22.12 5.84
CA VAL A 22 2.27 20.70 5.99
C VAL A 22 3.09 19.83 5.03
N LEU A 23 3.13 20.21 3.76
CA LEU A 23 3.87 19.46 2.75
C LEU A 23 5.38 19.53 2.95
N ASP A 24 5.91 20.70 3.35
CA ASP A 24 7.34 20.84 3.66
C ASP A 24 7.75 19.94 4.84
N ALA A 25 6.93 19.89 5.88
CA ALA A 25 7.18 19.02 7.04
C ALA A 25 7.14 17.54 6.64
N SER A 26 6.15 17.14 5.85
CA SER A 26 6.04 15.79 5.31
C SER A 26 7.28 15.41 4.49
N ALA A 27 7.72 16.30 3.59
CA ALA A 27 8.92 16.08 2.77
C ALA A 27 10.19 15.93 3.61
N SER A 28 10.27 16.61 4.78
CA SER A 28 11.41 16.49 5.69
C SER A 28 11.35 15.25 6.59
N GLY A 29 10.28 14.46 6.50
CA GLY A 29 10.14 13.19 7.22
C GLY A 29 9.29 13.27 8.48
N ARG A 30 8.64 14.39 8.76
CA ARG A 30 7.69 14.51 9.87
C ARG A 30 6.30 14.06 9.41
N SER A 31 5.56 13.43 10.32
CA SER A 31 4.12 13.19 10.12
C SER A 31 3.36 14.39 10.69
N VAL A 32 2.46 14.94 9.90
CA VAL A 32 1.64 16.09 10.31
C VAL A 32 0.21 15.60 10.51
N THR A 33 -0.36 15.93 11.67
CA THR A 33 -1.73 15.50 12.00
C THR A 33 -2.72 16.64 11.83
N ILE A 34 -3.87 16.32 11.25
CA ILE A 34 -4.94 17.28 10.94
C ILE A 34 -6.25 16.73 11.51
N GLY A 35 -6.91 17.55 12.32
CA GLY A 35 -8.22 17.22 12.86
C GLY A 35 -9.35 17.80 12.00
N ARG A 36 -10.43 17.03 11.85
CA ARG A 36 -11.65 17.48 11.20
C ARG A 36 -12.85 16.68 11.71
N ASP A 37 -13.82 17.37 12.27
CA ASP A 37 -15.10 16.77 12.70
C ASP A 37 -14.94 15.53 13.59
N GLY A 38 -13.96 15.55 14.48
CA GLY A 38 -13.68 14.42 15.38
C GLY A 38 -12.75 13.36 14.81
N ASP A 39 -12.44 13.41 13.53
CA ASP A 39 -11.47 12.50 12.89
C ASP A 39 -10.07 13.11 12.89
N LEU A 40 -9.07 12.27 13.00
CA LEU A 40 -7.67 12.66 12.97
C LEU A 40 -7.00 11.97 11.78
N SER A 41 -6.41 12.76 10.89
CA SER A 41 -5.68 12.27 9.72
C SER A 41 -4.21 12.63 9.83
N ALA A 42 -3.36 11.89 9.15
CA ALA A 42 -1.94 12.17 9.08
C ALA A 42 -1.48 12.34 7.64
N VAL A 43 -0.64 13.35 7.39
CA VAL A 43 0.06 13.52 6.13
C VAL A 43 1.47 12.97 6.31
N VAL A 44 1.83 11.99 5.51
CA VAL A 44 3.09 11.24 5.61
C VAL A 44 3.73 11.19 4.23
N SER A 45 5.05 11.27 4.18
CA SER A 45 5.79 11.11 2.92
C SER A 45 5.47 9.74 2.30
N VAL A 46 5.19 9.73 0.99
CA VAL A 46 4.93 8.49 0.25
C VAL A 46 6.11 7.55 0.32
N ASP A 47 7.34 8.06 0.20
CA ASP A 47 8.54 7.21 0.25
C ASP A 47 8.66 6.48 1.59
N ARG A 48 8.38 7.16 2.70
CA ARG A 48 8.41 6.53 4.02
C ARG A 48 7.30 5.52 4.21
N LEU A 49 6.09 5.86 3.79
CA LEU A 49 4.94 4.97 3.92
C LEU A 49 5.12 3.72 3.06
N ARG A 50 5.57 3.89 1.82
CA ARG A 50 5.86 2.77 0.92
C ARG A 50 6.94 1.86 1.52
N ALA A 51 8.04 2.41 2.00
CA ALA A 51 9.11 1.64 2.64
C ALA A 51 8.59 0.84 3.83
N TYR A 52 7.74 1.44 4.64
CA TYR A 52 7.12 0.76 5.77
C TYR A 52 6.28 -0.44 5.31
N PHE A 53 5.43 -0.27 4.30
CA PHE A 53 4.61 -1.37 3.80
C PHE A 53 5.46 -2.45 3.12
N HIS A 54 6.49 -2.07 2.37
CA HIS A 54 7.39 -3.04 1.74
C HIS A 54 8.09 -3.94 2.77
N SER A 55 8.41 -3.41 3.94
CA SER A 55 9.06 -4.19 5.00
C SER A 55 8.08 -4.97 5.88
N THR A 56 6.84 -4.51 6.03
CA THR A 56 5.87 -5.12 6.96
C THR A 56 4.87 -6.03 6.28
N VAL A 57 4.62 -5.87 4.97
CA VAL A 57 3.71 -6.73 4.20
C VAL A 57 4.56 -7.71 3.41
N SER A 58 4.51 -8.98 3.80
CA SER A 58 5.26 -10.03 3.10
C SER A 58 4.53 -10.43 1.82
N PRO A 59 5.22 -10.49 0.66
CA PRO A 59 4.59 -10.88 -0.60
C PRO A 59 4.28 -12.38 -0.68
N ARG A 60 5.10 -13.23 -0.10
CA ARG A 60 4.94 -14.71 -0.08
C ARG A 60 4.69 -15.29 -1.48
N VAL A 61 5.46 -14.84 -2.46
CA VAL A 61 5.34 -15.32 -3.84
C VAL A 61 5.98 -16.69 -3.98
N GLN A 62 5.23 -17.62 -4.57
CA GLN A 62 5.72 -18.95 -4.95
C GLN A 62 5.68 -19.09 -6.47
N ILE A 63 6.71 -19.71 -7.01
CA ILE A 63 6.83 -19.98 -8.43
C ILE A 63 6.72 -21.49 -8.65
N LEU A 64 5.78 -21.89 -9.51
CA LEU A 64 5.57 -23.28 -9.90
C LEU A 64 5.70 -23.42 -11.41
N ARG A 65 6.10 -24.59 -11.84
CA ARG A 65 6.16 -24.91 -13.29
C ARG A 65 5.15 -26.02 -13.57
N GLU A 66 4.23 -25.75 -14.49
CA GLU A 66 3.17 -26.68 -14.87
C GLU A 66 3.00 -26.69 -16.39
N ASP A 67 3.03 -27.89 -17.00
CA ASP A 67 2.71 -28.09 -18.43
C ASP A 67 3.41 -27.11 -19.38
N GLY A 68 4.68 -26.80 -19.10
CA GLY A 68 5.49 -25.96 -19.97
C GLY A 68 5.32 -24.46 -19.75
N HIS A 69 4.55 -24.06 -18.74
CA HIS A 69 4.43 -22.64 -18.37
C HIS A 69 4.73 -22.42 -16.88
N VAL A 70 4.80 -21.15 -16.48
CA VAL A 70 5.13 -20.74 -15.11
C VAL A 70 3.89 -20.17 -14.45
N VAL A 71 3.65 -20.58 -13.20
CA VAL A 71 2.59 -20.05 -12.36
C VAL A 71 3.23 -19.30 -11.20
N ALA A 72 2.79 -18.07 -10.98
CA ALA A 72 3.15 -17.27 -9.81
C ALA A 72 1.93 -17.12 -8.92
N LEU A 73 2.08 -17.40 -7.63
CA LEU A 73 0.98 -17.23 -6.68
C LEU A 73 1.48 -16.59 -5.40
N MET A 74 0.58 -15.92 -4.69
CA MET A 74 0.86 -15.37 -3.37
C MET A 74 0.23 -16.29 -2.32
N GLN A 75 1.07 -16.84 -1.45
CA GLN A 75 0.63 -17.75 -0.40
C GLN A 75 -0.35 -17.05 0.55
N ASP A 76 -1.44 -17.75 0.89
CA ASP A 76 -2.51 -17.25 1.75
C ASP A 76 -3.29 -16.06 1.18
N ARG A 77 -3.17 -15.81 -0.13
CA ARG A 77 -3.92 -14.78 -0.84
C ARG A 77 -4.48 -15.34 -2.14
N PRO A 78 -5.61 -14.81 -2.64
CA PRO A 78 -6.27 -15.39 -3.83
C PRO A 78 -5.66 -14.90 -5.16
N PHE A 79 -4.37 -14.61 -5.19
CA PHE A 79 -3.72 -14.11 -6.40
C PHE A 79 -2.89 -15.23 -7.04
N VAL A 80 -3.28 -15.61 -8.24
CA VAL A 80 -2.60 -16.62 -9.05
C VAL A 80 -2.48 -16.09 -10.47
N SER A 81 -1.28 -16.13 -11.02
CA SER A 81 -0.98 -15.61 -12.35
C SER A 81 -0.10 -16.60 -13.09
N GLU A 82 -0.07 -16.50 -14.41
CA GLU A 82 0.73 -17.42 -15.24
C GLU A 82 1.38 -16.68 -16.41
N GLY A 83 2.42 -17.29 -16.94
CA GLY A 83 3.15 -16.77 -18.07
C GLY A 83 4.03 -17.83 -18.70
N ALA A 84 4.63 -17.51 -19.84
CA ALA A 84 5.56 -18.40 -20.55
C ALA A 84 6.86 -18.61 -19.73
N ASP A 85 7.24 -17.60 -18.96
CA ASP A 85 8.43 -17.64 -18.09
C ASP A 85 8.11 -16.91 -16.78
N VAL A 86 9.10 -16.85 -15.88
CA VAL A 86 8.95 -16.21 -14.57
C VAL A 86 8.62 -14.72 -14.72
N SER A 87 9.30 -14.04 -15.65
CA SER A 87 9.08 -12.60 -15.86
C SER A 87 7.64 -12.29 -16.28
N ASP A 88 7.10 -13.08 -17.21
CA ASP A 88 5.71 -12.93 -17.69
C ASP A 88 4.70 -13.22 -16.58
N ALA A 89 4.94 -14.28 -15.79
CA ALA A 89 4.06 -14.65 -14.68
C ALA A 89 4.03 -13.56 -13.60
N LEU A 90 5.18 -12.97 -13.27
CA LEU A 90 5.27 -11.90 -12.29
C LEU A 90 4.63 -10.60 -12.81
N ALA A 91 4.80 -10.29 -14.10
CA ALA A 91 4.13 -9.15 -14.72
C ALA A 91 2.61 -9.29 -14.66
N ASP A 92 2.10 -10.50 -14.91
CA ASP A 92 0.67 -10.81 -14.79
C ASP A 92 0.19 -10.68 -13.35
N LEU A 93 1.01 -11.08 -12.38
CA LEU A 93 0.69 -10.91 -10.96
C LEU A 93 0.56 -9.43 -10.58
N VAL A 94 1.43 -8.58 -11.10
CA VAL A 94 1.33 -7.11 -10.91
C VAL A 94 -0.02 -6.61 -11.44
N LEU A 95 -0.42 -7.04 -12.63
CA LEU A 95 -1.74 -6.65 -13.20
C LEU A 95 -2.89 -7.09 -12.31
N SER A 96 -2.85 -8.31 -11.79
CA SER A 96 -3.89 -8.82 -10.88
C SER A 96 -3.98 -7.98 -9.61
N LEU A 97 -2.85 -7.58 -9.05
CA LEU A 97 -2.81 -6.71 -7.86
C LEU A 97 -3.36 -5.32 -8.17
N ARG A 98 -3.02 -4.75 -9.35
CA ARG A 98 -3.56 -3.45 -9.78
C ARG A 98 -5.08 -3.49 -9.91
N GLU A 99 -5.60 -4.52 -10.56
CA GLU A 99 -7.05 -4.70 -10.72
C GLU A 99 -7.76 -4.84 -9.37
N TYR A 100 -7.19 -5.62 -8.45
CA TYR A 100 -7.74 -5.76 -7.12
C TYR A 100 -7.73 -4.44 -6.35
N ALA A 101 -6.63 -3.68 -6.43
CA ALA A 101 -6.51 -2.39 -5.76
C ALA A 101 -7.56 -1.39 -6.29
N GLU A 102 -7.79 -1.35 -7.59
CA GLU A 102 -8.83 -0.52 -8.19
C GLU A 102 -10.23 -0.91 -7.70
N ASP A 103 -10.54 -2.21 -7.69
CA ASP A 103 -11.82 -2.71 -7.17
C ASP A 103 -12.00 -2.39 -5.70
N TRP A 104 -10.94 -2.53 -4.90
CA TRP A 104 -10.99 -2.24 -3.47
C TRP A 104 -11.31 -0.75 -3.23
N GLU A 105 -10.63 0.15 -3.92
CA GLU A 105 -10.88 1.59 -3.82
C GLU A 105 -12.31 1.95 -4.25
N ALA A 106 -12.81 1.29 -5.30
CA ALA A 106 -14.15 1.61 -5.84
C ALA A 106 -15.29 1.07 -4.97
N ARG A 107 -15.13 -0.11 -4.34
CA ARG A 107 -16.27 -0.78 -3.70
C ARG A 107 -15.94 -1.74 -2.55
N LEU A 108 -14.79 -2.46 -2.61
CA LEU A 108 -14.53 -3.55 -1.66
C LEU A 108 -14.06 -3.05 -0.29
N HIS A 109 -13.61 -1.82 -0.17
CA HIS A 109 -13.09 -1.28 1.10
C HIS A 109 -14.14 -1.26 2.23
N HIS A 110 -15.42 -1.30 1.89
CA HIS A 110 -16.50 -1.43 2.87
C HIS A 110 -16.90 -2.87 3.16
N ALA A 111 -16.44 -3.84 2.39
CA ALA A 111 -16.79 -5.24 2.56
C ALA A 111 -16.03 -5.84 3.75
N PRO A 112 -16.71 -6.50 4.72
CA PRO A 112 -16.04 -6.99 5.93
C PRO A 112 -14.88 -7.95 5.68
N ASN A 113 -14.97 -8.79 4.65
CA ASN A 113 -13.91 -9.74 4.31
C ASN A 113 -12.74 -9.12 3.54
N HIS A 114 -12.80 -7.83 3.22
CA HIS A 114 -11.74 -7.10 2.51
C HIS A 114 -11.13 -5.95 3.33
N GLU A 115 -11.58 -5.72 4.55
CA GLU A 115 -11.04 -4.65 5.41
C GLU A 115 -9.55 -4.84 5.70
N GLN A 116 -9.10 -6.07 5.87
CA GLN A 116 -7.71 -6.39 6.19
C GLN A 116 -6.76 -6.20 5.01
N ALA A 117 -7.28 -5.95 3.82
CA ALA A 117 -6.47 -5.75 2.62
C ALA A 117 -5.91 -4.33 2.50
N TRP A 118 -6.24 -3.43 3.44
CA TRP A 118 -5.85 -2.01 3.35
C TRP A 118 -4.35 -1.83 3.12
N ALA A 119 -3.50 -2.49 3.90
CA ALA A 119 -2.05 -2.33 3.80
C ALA A 119 -1.53 -2.80 2.43
N LEU A 120 -2.00 -3.95 1.94
CA LEU A 120 -1.62 -4.45 0.62
C LEU A 120 -2.05 -3.48 -0.49
N VAL A 121 -3.28 -2.99 -0.42
CA VAL A 121 -3.82 -2.06 -1.42
C VAL A 121 -3.04 -0.75 -1.43
N GLN A 122 -2.69 -0.22 -0.25
CA GLN A 122 -1.88 1.01 -0.17
C GLN A 122 -0.48 0.78 -0.73
N LEU A 123 0.14 -0.34 -0.41
CA LEU A 123 1.45 -0.72 -0.96
C LEU A 123 1.39 -0.73 -2.51
N VAL A 124 0.39 -1.37 -3.08
CA VAL A 124 0.21 -1.46 -4.54
C VAL A 124 0.00 -0.06 -5.14
N ALA A 125 -0.88 0.75 -4.54
CA ALA A 125 -1.20 2.07 -5.04
C ALA A 125 -0.03 3.04 -4.99
N LEU A 126 0.87 2.88 -4.02
CA LEU A 126 2.01 3.78 -3.79
C LEU A 126 3.30 3.31 -4.48
N SER A 127 3.27 2.20 -5.21
CA SER A 127 4.46 1.60 -5.81
C SER A 127 4.37 1.59 -7.33
N THR A 128 5.51 1.75 -8.00
CA THR A 128 5.63 1.51 -9.44
C THR A 128 5.66 0.00 -9.69
N ASP A 129 5.50 -0.40 -10.95
CA ASP A 129 5.58 -1.82 -11.32
C ASP A 129 6.96 -2.40 -10.97
N ASP A 130 8.03 -1.66 -11.22
CA ASP A 130 9.39 -2.09 -10.87
C ASP A 130 9.56 -2.25 -9.36
N GLU A 131 8.99 -1.34 -8.58
CA GLU A 131 9.01 -1.43 -7.12
C GLU A 131 8.21 -2.63 -6.60
N LEU A 132 7.10 -2.99 -7.26
CA LEU A 132 6.35 -4.19 -6.91
C LEU A 132 7.14 -5.46 -7.24
N LEU A 133 7.81 -5.49 -8.40
CA LEU A 133 8.65 -6.63 -8.77
C LEU A 133 9.79 -6.82 -7.76
N ASP A 134 10.42 -5.74 -7.32
CA ASP A 134 11.44 -5.79 -6.28
C ASP A 134 10.87 -6.27 -4.94
N TRP A 135 9.67 -5.82 -4.59
CA TRP A 135 8.99 -6.25 -3.38
C TRP A 135 8.69 -7.75 -3.39
N PHE A 136 8.35 -8.33 -4.53
CA PHE A 136 8.13 -9.78 -4.63
C PHE A 136 9.36 -10.58 -4.19
N ASP A 137 10.56 -10.07 -4.45
CA ASP A 137 11.82 -10.74 -4.12
C ASP A 137 12.31 -10.45 -2.70
N HIS A 138 12.11 -9.25 -2.20
CA HIS A 138 12.76 -8.75 -0.98
C HIS A 138 11.79 -8.24 0.09
N GLY A 139 10.50 -8.21 -0.18
CA GLY A 139 9.54 -7.65 0.75
C GLY A 139 9.37 -8.46 2.02
N GLY A 140 9.02 -7.77 3.12
CA GLY A 140 8.76 -8.40 4.40
C GLY A 140 10.02 -8.77 5.18
N GLU A 141 11.18 -8.25 4.81
CA GLU A 141 12.47 -8.48 5.49
C GLU A 141 12.86 -7.35 6.42
#